data_66550a67a8533f185e208f19543e4c52
#
_entry.id   66550a67a8533f185e208f19543e4c52
#
_cell.length_a   1.000
_cell.length_b   1.000
_cell.length_c   1.000
_cell.angle_alpha   90.00
_cell.angle_beta   90.00
_cell.angle_gamma   90.00
#
_symmetry.space_group_name_H-M   'P 1'
#
loop_
_entity.id
_entity.type
_entity.pdbx_description
1 polymer ?
#
loop_
_entity_poly.entity_id
_entity_poly.type
_entity_poly.pdbx_seq_one_letter_code
_entity_poly.pdbx_strand_id
1 'polypeptide(L)'
;MSGWIIKARRTPGVRAVDQGGPVLIARETVFDRDEMFALYDSVDWDGYTSDVDRMMRGLANSHLVITARDESGELLGMARTISDDAAVCYVQDVLVHPRHHRRGVGRALVEHLKERYAHCRFFLLSTDHESTEEGRRNHAFYRSLGFLSYEEKEMSAFGLPRVR
;
A
#
# COMPACT_ATOMS: atom_id res chain seq x y z
N MET A 1 -1.25 -22.75 34.27
CA MET A 1 -1.98 -22.00 33.25
C MET A 1 -0.94 -21.50 32.24
N SER A 2 -0.76 -22.23 31.16
CA SER A 2 0.33 -21.96 30.18
C SER A 2 -0.25 -21.12 29.04
N GLY A 3 0.15 -19.84 29.00
CA GLY A 3 -0.22 -18.93 27.92
C GLY A 3 0.47 -19.34 26.63
N TRP A 4 -0.29 -19.71 25.63
CA TRP A 4 0.18 -19.93 24.27
C TRP A 4 0.36 -18.57 23.59
N ILE A 5 1.60 -18.10 23.53
CA ILE A 5 1.98 -16.99 22.66
C ILE A 5 2.05 -17.57 21.24
N ILE A 6 1.03 -17.32 20.44
CA ILE A 6 1.05 -17.61 19.01
C ILE A 6 2.01 -16.60 18.38
N LYS A 7 3.28 -16.99 18.18
CA LYS A 7 4.18 -16.26 17.30
C LYS A 7 3.60 -16.34 15.88
N ALA A 8 3.07 -15.24 15.37
CA ALA A 8 2.69 -15.13 13.97
C ALA A 8 3.90 -15.52 13.10
N ARG A 9 3.75 -16.59 12.32
CA ARG A 9 4.78 -17.01 11.36
C ARG A 9 4.84 -15.93 10.28
N ARG A 10 5.96 -15.20 10.23
CA ARG A 10 6.27 -14.32 9.08
C ARG A 10 6.35 -15.21 7.84
N THR A 11 5.46 -14.98 6.89
CA THR A 11 5.60 -15.56 5.55
C THR A 11 6.87 -14.99 4.92
N PRO A 12 7.76 -15.82 4.30
CA PRO A 12 8.97 -15.31 3.68
C PRO A 12 8.63 -14.25 2.64
N GLY A 13 9.11 -13.03 2.84
CA GLY A 13 8.88 -11.92 1.93
C GLY A 13 9.68 -12.05 0.64
N VAL A 14 9.11 -11.58 -0.45
CA VAL A 14 9.84 -11.40 -1.72
C VAL A 14 10.95 -10.38 -1.50
N ARG A 15 12.19 -10.70 -1.91
CA ARG A 15 13.32 -9.76 -1.86
C ARG A 15 13.34 -8.97 -3.16
N ALA A 16 13.04 -7.69 -3.11
CA ALA A 16 13.44 -6.76 -4.15
C ALA A 16 14.84 -6.25 -3.83
N VAL A 17 15.71 -6.16 -4.83
CA VAL A 17 17.06 -5.60 -4.67
C VAL A 17 16.97 -4.13 -5.08
N ASP A 18 17.20 -3.25 -4.12
CA ASP A 18 17.33 -1.81 -4.34
C ASP A 18 18.83 -1.42 -4.33
N GLN A 19 19.15 -0.25 -4.85
CA GLN A 19 20.50 0.32 -4.78
C GLN A 19 20.97 0.62 -3.33
N GLY A 20 20.08 0.45 -2.34
CA GLY A 20 20.34 0.66 -0.91
C GLY A 20 20.33 -0.62 -0.04
N GLY A 21 20.22 -1.80 -0.63
CA GLY A 21 20.14 -3.07 0.08
C GLY A 21 18.78 -3.79 -0.09
N PRO A 22 18.64 -5.02 0.44
CA PRO A 22 17.43 -5.82 0.27
C PRO A 22 16.23 -5.20 0.98
N VAL A 23 15.09 -5.20 0.27
CA VAL A 23 13.79 -4.79 0.81
C VAL A 23 13.00 -6.04 1.18
N LEU A 24 12.56 -6.11 2.42
CA LEU A 24 11.75 -7.21 2.94
C LEU A 24 10.27 -6.81 2.91
N ILE A 25 9.46 -7.51 2.12
CA ILE A 25 8.01 -7.34 2.10
C ILE A 25 7.38 -8.38 3.02
N ALA A 26 6.56 -7.94 3.95
CA ALA A 26 5.86 -8.82 4.87
C ALA A 26 4.42 -8.34 5.11
N ARG A 27 3.52 -9.31 5.37
CA ARG A 27 2.19 -9.01 5.89
C ARG A 27 2.33 -8.47 7.31
N GLU A 28 1.64 -7.37 7.60
CA GLU A 28 1.55 -6.77 8.92
C GLU A 28 0.13 -6.92 9.47
N THR A 29 0.02 -7.30 10.74
CA THR A 29 -1.27 -7.46 11.44
C THR A 29 -1.30 -6.73 12.78
N VAL A 30 -0.15 -6.28 13.24
CA VAL A 30 0.01 -5.46 14.45
C VAL A 30 0.78 -4.22 14.04
N PHE A 31 0.19 -3.07 14.26
CA PHE A 31 0.73 -1.80 13.78
C PHE A 31 1.22 -0.96 14.96
N ASP A 32 2.46 -0.51 14.89
CA ASP A 32 2.94 0.56 15.77
C ASP A 32 2.30 1.88 15.32
N ARG A 33 1.62 2.54 16.28
CA ARG A 33 0.84 3.74 16.01
C ARG A 33 1.71 4.92 15.55
N ASP A 34 2.84 5.10 16.21
CA ASP A 34 3.72 6.23 15.94
C ASP A 34 4.47 6.03 14.62
N GLU A 35 4.88 4.79 14.33
CA GLU A 35 5.51 4.43 13.06
C GLU A 35 4.55 4.62 11.88
N MET A 36 3.29 4.18 11.99
CA MET A 36 2.28 4.37 10.96
C MET A 36 1.95 5.86 10.78
N PHE A 37 1.76 6.60 11.88
CA PHE A 37 1.54 8.04 11.81
C PHE A 37 2.70 8.73 11.07
N ALA A 38 3.94 8.47 11.46
CA ALA A 38 5.11 9.09 10.82
C ALA A 38 5.20 8.79 9.33
N LEU A 39 4.82 7.59 8.88
CA LEU A 39 4.81 7.26 7.46
C LEU A 39 3.72 8.05 6.70
N TYR A 40 2.48 8.11 7.20
CA TYR A 40 1.40 8.87 6.57
C TYR A 40 1.68 10.38 6.58
N ASP A 41 2.24 10.91 7.67
CA ASP A 41 2.65 12.31 7.81
C ASP A 41 3.77 12.69 6.83
N SER A 42 4.70 11.77 6.58
CA SER A 42 5.83 11.99 5.67
C SER A 42 5.42 12.23 4.20
N VAL A 43 4.18 11.92 3.84
CA VAL A 43 3.60 12.09 2.49
C VAL A 43 2.45 13.11 2.47
N ASP A 44 2.34 13.93 3.52
CA ASP A 44 1.34 15.01 3.65
C ASP A 44 -0.13 14.52 3.50
N TRP A 45 -0.43 13.30 4.00
CA TRP A 45 -1.78 12.74 3.93
C TRP A 45 -2.63 13.12 5.16
N ASP A 46 -2.90 14.43 5.29
CA ASP A 46 -3.66 15.03 6.40
C ASP A 46 -5.03 14.38 6.63
N GLY A 47 -5.67 13.89 5.58
CA GLY A 47 -6.95 13.17 5.69
C GLY A 47 -6.88 11.92 6.57
N TYR A 48 -5.69 11.38 6.81
CA TYR A 48 -5.45 10.26 7.73
C TYR A 48 -4.86 10.74 9.06
N THR A 49 -3.87 11.63 9.02
CA THR A 49 -3.13 12.04 10.23
C THR A 49 -3.93 12.96 11.14
N SER A 50 -4.96 13.64 10.62
CA SER A 50 -5.89 14.44 11.43
C SER A 50 -6.77 13.63 12.39
N ASP A 51 -6.95 12.32 12.15
CA ASP A 51 -7.67 11.39 13.04
C ASP A 51 -6.93 10.03 13.04
N VAL A 52 -5.92 9.94 13.91
CA VAL A 52 -5.06 8.76 14.00
C VAL A 52 -5.82 7.50 14.44
N ASP A 53 -6.85 7.65 15.28
CA ASP A 53 -7.68 6.51 15.67
C ASP A 53 -8.48 5.95 14.48
N ARG A 54 -8.99 6.82 13.63
CA ARG A 54 -9.65 6.44 12.38
C ARG A 54 -8.68 5.78 11.41
N MET A 55 -7.47 6.32 11.27
CA MET A 55 -6.40 5.73 10.46
C MET A 55 -6.08 4.31 10.93
N MET A 56 -5.84 4.12 12.22
CA MET A 56 -5.53 2.80 12.81
C MET A 56 -6.68 1.81 12.66
N ARG A 57 -7.95 2.26 12.82
CA ARG A 57 -9.12 1.41 12.51
C ARG A 57 -9.16 1.01 11.04
N GLY A 58 -8.80 1.92 10.13
CA GLY A 58 -8.69 1.64 8.69
C GLY A 58 -7.67 0.55 8.40
N LEU A 59 -6.49 0.61 9.02
CA LEU A 59 -5.44 -0.41 8.90
C LEU A 59 -5.94 -1.77 9.43
N ALA A 60 -6.51 -1.79 10.63
CA ALA A 60 -7.00 -3.02 11.28
C ALA A 60 -8.13 -3.70 10.50
N ASN A 61 -8.96 -2.93 9.78
CA ASN A 61 -10.07 -3.45 8.98
C ASN A 61 -9.70 -3.70 7.50
N SER A 62 -8.45 -3.49 7.12
CA SER A 62 -7.99 -3.79 5.77
C SER A 62 -7.90 -5.30 5.55
N HIS A 63 -8.22 -5.77 4.33
CA HIS A 63 -8.07 -7.18 4.00
C HIS A 63 -6.61 -7.64 4.09
N LEU A 64 -5.70 -6.81 3.59
CA LEU A 64 -4.26 -7.05 3.69
C LEU A 64 -3.53 -5.71 3.86
N VAL A 65 -2.59 -5.70 4.79
CA VAL A 65 -1.56 -4.66 4.90
C VAL A 65 -0.20 -5.35 4.75
N ILE A 66 0.62 -4.84 3.86
CA ILE A 66 2.01 -5.25 3.70
C ILE A 66 2.93 -4.06 3.97
N THR A 67 4.05 -4.34 4.60
CA THR A 67 5.11 -3.36 4.85
C THR A 67 6.37 -3.73 4.09
N ALA A 68 7.10 -2.72 3.66
CA ALA A 68 8.44 -2.83 3.12
C ALA A 68 9.42 -2.31 4.17
N ARG A 69 10.35 -3.17 4.59
CA ARG A 69 11.37 -2.83 5.59
C ARG A 69 12.76 -3.16 5.04
N ASP A 70 13.78 -2.44 5.52
CA ASP A 70 15.17 -2.80 5.29
C ASP A 70 15.66 -3.88 6.27
N GLU A 71 16.93 -4.25 6.17
CA GLU A 71 17.55 -5.25 7.06
C GLU A 71 17.65 -4.80 8.51
N SER A 72 17.65 -3.50 8.78
CA SER A 72 17.62 -2.95 10.14
C SER A 72 16.22 -3.00 10.77
N GLY A 73 15.19 -3.23 9.95
CA GLY A 73 13.79 -3.19 10.34
C GLY A 73 13.13 -1.83 10.15
N GLU A 74 13.83 -0.83 9.59
CA GLU A 74 13.25 0.48 9.27
C GLU A 74 12.09 0.33 8.27
N LEU A 75 10.96 1.00 8.55
CA LEU A 75 9.80 1.02 7.67
C LEU A 75 10.06 1.97 6.49
N LEU A 76 10.19 1.42 5.30
CA LEU A 76 10.43 2.17 4.06
C LEU A 76 9.13 2.59 3.37
N GLY A 77 8.08 1.79 3.55
CA GLY A 77 6.78 2.00 2.94
C GLY A 77 5.80 0.90 3.26
N MET A 78 4.56 1.09 2.84
CA MET A 78 3.49 0.12 3.01
C MET A 78 2.49 0.18 1.87
N ALA A 79 1.69 -0.88 1.73
CA ALA A 79 0.47 -0.86 0.94
C ALA A 79 -0.65 -1.60 1.66
N ARG A 80 -1.91 -1.17 1.45
CA ARG A 80 -3.08 -1.84 2.00
C ARG A 80 -4.18 -2.01 0.97
N THR A 81 -4.97 -3.05 1.17
CA THR A 81 -6.04 -3.41 0.26
C THR A 81 -7.36 -3.64 0.97
N ILE A 82 -8.44 -3.42 0.23
CA ILE A 82 -9.81 -3.84 0.56
C ILE A 82 -10.20 -4.89 -0.48
N SER A 83 -10.63 -6.07 -0.05
CA SER A 83 -10.88 -7.19 -0.96
C SER A 83 -11.85 -8.19 -0.33
N ASP A 84 -12.59 -8.90 -1.18
CA ASP A 84 -13.33 -10.11 -0.82
C ASP A 84 -12.49 -11.39 -0.97
N ASP A 85 -11.23 -11.24 -1.41
CA ASP A 85 -10.28 -12.33 -1.73
C ASP A 85 -10.80 -13.34 -2.76
N ALA A 86 -11.73 -12.93 -3.58
CA ALA A 86 -12.35 -13.79 -4.61
C ALA A 86 -12.42 -13.10 -5.97
N ALA A 87 -13.13 -11.99 -6.07
CA ALA A 87 -13.40 -11.31 -7.33
C ALA A 87 -12.78 -9.92 -7.44
N VAL A 88 -12.67 -9.19 -6.33
CA VAL A 88 -12.22 -7.80 -6.33
C VAL A 88 -11.14 -7.55 -5.29
N CYS A 89 -10.12 -6.82 -5.71
CA CYS A 89 -9.14 -6.17 -4.84
C CYS A 89 -9.03 -4.70 -5.21
N TYR A 90 -9.24 -3.83 -4.24
CA TYR A 90 -8.99 -2.41 -4.34
C TYR A 90 -7.76 -2.05 -3.51
N VAL A 91 -6.71 -1.56 -4.18
CA VAL A 91 -5.52 -1.03 -3.52
C VAL A 91 -5.86 0.36 -3.02
N GLN A 92 -5.98 0.49 -1.70
CA GLN A 92 -6.44 1.73 -1.07
C GLN A 92 -5.29 2.71 -0.89
N ASP A 93 -4.17 2.25 -0.36
CA ASP A 93 -2.99 3.07 -0.11
C ASP A 93 -1.73 2.36 -0.61
N VAL A 94 -0.82 3.13 -1.19
CA VAL A 94 0.57 2.75 -1.46
C VAL A 94 1.43 3.93 -1.02
N LEU A 95 2.17 3.76 0.05
CA LEU A 95 2.99 4.80 0.68
C LEU A 95 4.46 4.38 0.65
N VAL A 96 5.32 5.29 0.25
CA VAL A 96 6.77 5.14 0.39
C VAL A 96 7.32 6.41 1.00
N HIS A 97 8.03 6.28 2.11
CA HIS A 97 8.65 7.43 2.74
C HIS A 97 9.53 8.20 1.73
N PRO A 98 9.44 9.53 1.62
CA PRO A 98 10.13 10.32 0.57
C PRO A 98 11.64 10.07 0.48
N ARG A 99 12.31 9.79 1.62
CA ARG A 99 13.73 9.42 1.64
C ARG A 99 14.07 8.13 0.90
N HIS A 100 13.07 7.28 0.64
CA HIS A 100 13.22 6.00 -0.03
C HIS A 100 12.56 5.97 -1.42
N HIS A 101 12.15 7.15 -1.94
CA HIS A 101 11.63 7.25 -3.30
C HIS A 101 12.69 6.84 -4.32
N ARG A 102 12.23 6.38 -5.50
CA ARG A 102 13.05 5.96 -6.66
C ARG A 102 14.02 4.81 -6.37
N ARG A 103 13.83 4.10 -5.27
CA ARG A 103 14.63 2.95 -4.83
C ARG A 103 13.91 1.61 -5.06
N GLY A 104 12.82 1.59 -5.84
CA GLY A 104 12.08 0.38 -6.16
C GLY A 104 11.07 -0.09 -5.11
N VAL A 105 11.00 0.56 -3.93
CA VAL A 105 10.12 0.14 -2.82
C VAL A 105 8.65 0.08 -3.25
N GLY A 106 8.13 1.14 -3.86
CA GLY A 106 6.74 1.17 -4.33
C GLY A 106 6.45 0.10 -5.39
N ARG A 107 7.40 -0.14 -6.30
CA ARG A 107 7.31 -1.23 -7.29
C ARG A 107 7.21 -2.59 -6.61
N ALA A 108 8.07 -2.86 -5.63
CA ALA A 108 8.09 -4.13 -4.90
C ALA A 108 6.78 -4.38 -4.16
N LEU A 109 6.20 -3.34 -3.51
CA LEU A 109 4.91 -3.42 -2.86
C LEU A 109 3.79 -3.77 -3.86
N VAL A 110 3.70 -3.03 -4.97
CA VAL A 110 2.63 -3.24 -5.96
C VAL A 110 2.76 -4.59 -6.67
N GLU A 111 3.98 -5.00 -7.06
CA GLU A 111 4.20 -6.32 -7.68
C GLU A 111 3.82 -7.45 -6.72
N HIS A 112 4.15 -7.35 -5.44
CA HIS A 112 3.70 -8.31 -4.42
C HIS A 112 2.16 -8.40 -4.35
N LEU A 113 1.45 -7.27 -4.39
CA LEU A 113 -0.01 -7.25 -4.42
C LEU A 113 -0.57 -7.85 -5.72
N LYS A 114 0.04 -7.55 -6.87
CA LYS A 114 -0.37 -8.14 -8.17
C LYS A 114 -0.27 -9.67 -8.15
N GLU A 115 0.81 -10.22 -7.60
CA GLU A 115 0.98 -11.67 -7.43
C GLU A 115 -0.06 -12.24 -6.46
N ARG A 116 -0.25 -11.60 -5.30
CA ARG A 116 -1.19 -12.04 -4.26
C ARG A 116 -2.64 -12.09 -4.76
N TYR A 117 -3.04 -11.14 -5.60
CA TYR A 117 -4.40 -10.99 -6.10
C TYR A 117 -4.55 -11.34 -7.59
N ALA A 118 -3.63 -12.12 -8.16
CA ALA A 118 -3.69 -12.54 -9.56
C ALA A 118 -4.98 -13.31 -9.92
N HIS A 119 -5.64 -13.89 -8.93
CA HIS A 119 -6.91 -14.60 -9.09
C HIS A 119 -8.14 -13.66 -9.15
N CYS A 120 -8.02 -12.42 -8.67
CA CYS A 120 -9.12 -11.46 -8.71
C CYS A 120 -9.36 -10.96 -10.13
N ARG A 121 -10.62 -10.96 -10.54
CA ARG A 121 -11.03 -10.41 -11.85
C ARG A 121 -10.80 -8.88 -11.91
N PHE A 122 -11.02 -8.21 -10.78
CA PHE A 122 -10.87 -6.76 -10.66
C PHE A 122 -9.76 -6.45 -9.66
N PHE A 123 -8.63 -5.99 -10.17
CA PHE A 123 -7.56 -5.42 -9.37
C PHE A 123 -7.46 -3.93 -9.72
N LEU A 124 -7.91 -3.10 -8.78
CA LEU A 124 -8.24 -1.69 -9.03
C LEU A 124 -7.51 -0.78 -8.03
N LEU A 125 -7.31 0.46 -8.43
CA LEU A 125 -6.87 1.56 -7.56
C LEU A 125 -7.40 2.88 -8.09
N SER A 126 -7.35 3.92 -7.26
CA SER A 126 -7.51 5.32 -7.69
C SER A 126 -6.28 6.11 -7.25
N THR A 127 -5.93 7.12 -8.04
CA THR A 127 -4.85 8.05 -7.73
C THR A 127 -5.24 9.46 -8.18
N ASP A 128 -4.40 10.44 -7.89
CA ASP A 128 -4.65 11.81 -8.28
C ASP A 128 -4.75 11.95 -9.81
N HIS A 129 -5.56 12.91 -10.23
CA HIS A 129 -5.76 13.18 -11.63
C HIS A 129 -4.48 13.77 -12.27
N GLU A 130 -4.21 13.42 -13.50
CA GLU A 130 -3.00 13.84 -14.26
C GLU A 130 -2.91 15.35 -14.54
N SER A 131 -3.93 16.13 -14.19
CA SER A 131 -3.85 17.60 -14.23
C SER A 131 -2.85 18.18 -13.24
N THR A 132 -2.50 17.44 -12.19
CA THR A 132 -1.48 17.80 -11.21
C THR A 132 -0.13 17.18 -11.54
N GLU A 133 0.96 17.75 -11.05
CA GLU A 133 2.30 17.17 -11.24
C GLU A 133 2.44 15.82 -10.55
N GLU A 134 1.90 15.70 -9.35
CA GLU A 134 1.88 14.45 -8.59
C GLU A 134 1.05 13.37 -9.31
N GLY A 135 -0.14 13.73 -9.78
CA GLY A 135 -0.97 12.82 -10.59
C GLY A 135 -0.24 12.30 -11.81
N ARG A 136 0.47 13.16 -12.56
CA ARG A 136 1.28 12.73 -13.72
C ARG A 136 2.38 11.74 -13.33
N ARG A 137 3.06 11.96 -12.19
CA ARG A 137 4.08 11.02 -11.66
C ARG A 137 3.46 9.69 -11.29
N ASN A 138 2.32 9.70 -10.61
CA ASN A 138 1.60 8.51 -10.20
C ASN A 138 1.07 7.72 -11.40
N HIS A 139 0.51 8.39 -12.40
CA HIS A 139 0.08 7.75 -13.66
C HIS A 139 1.26 7.08 -14.38
N ALA A 140 2.39 7.76 -14.51
CA ALA A 140 3.58 7.18 -15.12
C ALA A 140 4.09 5.95 -14.35
N PHE A 141 4.05 6.01 -13.02
CA PHE A 141 4.42 4.88 -12.15
C PHE A 141 3.52 3.68 -12.38
N TYR A 142 2.19 3.84 -12.28
CA TYR A 142 1.26 2.71 -12.45
C TYR A 142 1.26 2.16 -13.88
N ARG A 143 1.38 3.01 -14.90
CA ARG A 143 1.56 2.57 -16.29
C ARG A 143 2.83 1.73 -16.46
N SER A 144 3.93 2.09 -15.80
CA SER A 144 5.19 1.30 -15.82
C SER A 144 5.05 -0.09 -15.19
N LEU A 145 3.97 -0.32 -14.42
CA LEU A 145 3.60 -1.58 -13.80
C LEU A 145 2.51 -2.34 -14.56
N GLY A 146 2.10 -1.83 -15.74
CA GLY A 146 1.12 -2.45 -16.61
C GLY A 146 -0.34 -2.11 -16.30
N PHE A 147 -0.60 -1.10 -15.45
CA PHE A 147 -1.96 -0.63 -15.23
C PHE A 147 -2.44 0.21 -16.41
N LEU A 148 -3.70 0.05 -16.73
CA LEU A 148 -4.46 0.88 -17.65
C LEU A 148 -5.44 1.74 -16.85
N SER A 149 -5.77 2.94 -17.36
CA SER A 149 -6.83 3.75 -16.77
C SER A 149 -8.20 3.07 -16.91
N TYR A 150 -9.19 3.52 -16.13
CA TYR A 150 -10.56 3.01 -16.28
C TYR A 150 -11.10 3.25 -17.69
N GLU A 151 -10.78 4.40 -18.30
CA GLU A 151 -11.21 4.75 -19.64
C GLU A 151 -10.61 3.79 -20.70
N GLU A 152 -9.31 3.47 -20.61
CA GLU A 152 -8.66 2.50 -21.50
C GLU A 152 -9.22 1.08 -21.34
N LYS A 153 -9.85 0.80 -20.21
CA LYS A 153 -10.56 -0.47 -19.93
C LYS A 153 -12.05 -0.38 -20.26
N GLU A 154 -12.50 0.67 -20.91
CA GLU A 154 -13.91 0.94 -21.21
C GLU A 154 -14.79 0.96 -19.95
N MET A 155 -14.24 1.45 -18.84
CA MET A 155 -14.89 1.56 -17.54
C MET A 155 -14.92 3.03 -17.09
N SER A 156 -15.89 3.37 -16.24
CA SER A 156 -15.94 4.65 -15.56
C SER A 156 -16.06 4.44 -14.05
N ALA A 157 -15.40 5.30 -13.28
CA ALA A 157 -15.54 5.32 -11.83
C ALA A 157 -16.44 6.49 -11.40
N PHE A 158 -17.32 6.25 -10.43
CA PHE A 158 -18.18 7.27 -9.85
C PHE A 158 -17.90 7.39 -8.35
N GLY A 159 -17.89 8.60 -7.85
CA GLY A 159 -17.73 8.89 -6.43
C GLY A 159 -18.76 9.91 -5.97
N LEU A 160 -19.19 9.81 -4.72
CA LEU A 160 -19.99 10.86 -4.10
C LEU A 160 -19.09 12.05 -3.73
N PRO A 161 -19.63 13.28 -3.75
CA PRO A 161 -18.89 14.43 -3.23
C PRO A 161 -18.44 14.18 -1.79
N ARG A 162 -17.21 14.61 -1.45
CA ARG A 162 -16.73 14.53 -0.07
C ARG A 162 -17.70 15.31 0.84
N VAL A 163 -18.22 14.66 1.87
CA VAL A 163 -18.90 15.35 2.97
C VAL A 163 -17.78 15.99 3.80
N ARG A 164 -17.80 17.33 3.87
CA ARG A 164 -16.85 18.10 4.68
C ARG A 164 -17.20 18.00 6.16
#